data_7e98ca74b671b8c366821f7e1af73fb5
#
_entry.id   7e98ca74b671b8c366821f7e1af73fb5
#
_cell.length_a   1.000
_cell.length_b   1.000
_cell.length_c   1.000
_cell.angle_alpha   90.00
_cell.angle_beta   90.00
_cell.angle_gamma   90.00
#
_symmetry.space_group_name_H-M   'P 1'
#
loop_
_entity.id
_entity.type
_entity.pdbx_description
1 polymer ?
#
loop_
_entity_poly.entity_id
_entity_poly.type
_entity_poly.pdbx_seq_one_letter_code
_entity_poly.pdbx_strand_id
1 'polypeptide(L)'
;MPIFHLTSLSDPGVEVYSALTEAQLRSKVDPSRGVFIAESPKVIHVALDAGYEPLSLLCEERHLTGDAADVLSRCGDIPVYTGPRELLAQLTGYTLTRGVLCAMRRRPETSVAEVVRDAARVCVIDGVTDATNIGAIFRSAAALGIDAVVLSRTACDPLNRRAVRVSMGSVFLVPWAWSADPVGELQALGFRTAAMALTDRSISLDDPVLKAEPRLALVMGTEGDGLADTVIASTD
;
A
#
# COMPACT_ATOMS: atom_id res chain seq x y z
N MET A 1 17.19 15.06 17.17
CA MET A 1 16.57 15.09 15.82
C MET A 1 17.11 16.30 15.05
N PRO A 2 17.89 16.09 13.99
CA PRO A 2 18.46 17.19 13.21
C PRO A 2 17.38 17.81 12.29
N ILE A 3 17.24 19.13 12.34
CA ILE A 3 16.33 19.89 11.49
C ILE A 3 17.14 20.62 10.43
N PHE A 4 16.81 20.40 9.15
CA PHE A 4 17.44 21.01 7.99
C PHE A 4 16.48 21.97 7.31
N HIS A 5 16.83 23.25 7.28
CA HIS A 5 16.07 24.28 6.58
C HIS A 5 16.45 24.30 5.11
N LEU A 6 15.52 23.92 4.24
CA LEU A 6 15.72 23.85 2.80
C LEU A 6 15.74 25.24 2.19
N THR A 7 16.71 25.48 1.33
CA THR A 7 16.87 26.71 0.56
C THR A 7 16.83 26.45 -0.94
N SER A 8 16.99 25.18 -1.36
CA SER A 8 17.04 24.78 -2.75
C SER A 8 16.37 23.40 -2.95
N LEU A 9 15.85 23.14 -4.15
CA LEU A 9 15.34 21.85 -4.58
C LEU A 9 16.42 20.77 -4.70
N SER A 10 17.69 21.19 -4.76
CA SER A 10 18.85 20.30 -4.86
C SER A 10 19.57 20.07 -3.53
N ASP A 11 18.97 20.49 -2.42
CA ASP A 11 19.51 20.20 -1.09
C ASP A 11 19.58 18.68 -0.88
N PRO A 12 20.69 18.15 -0.30
CA PRO A 12 20.86 16.71 -0.16
C PRO A 12 19.85 16.10 0.80
N GLY A 13 19.40 14.90 0.48
CA GLY A 13 18.49 14.12 1.32
C GLY A 13 17.00 14.30 1.01
N VAL A 14 16.63 15.21 0.11
CA VAL A 14 15.23 15.43 -0.28
C VAL A 14 14.83 14.76 -1.60
N GLU A 15 15.76 14.12 -2.28
CA GLU A 15 15.53 13.45 -3.58
C GLU A 15 14.41 12.40 -3.48
N VAL A 16 14.29 11.73 -2.33
CA VAL A 16 13.25 10.74 -2.06
C VAL A 16 11.83 11.31 -2.17
N TYR A 17 11.67 12.63 -1.99
CA TYR A 17 10.38 13.30 -2.05
C TYR A 17 10.02 13.85 -3.44
N SER A 18 10.96 13.96 -4.36
CA SER A 18 10.78 14.65 -5.65
C SER A 18 11.27 13.88 -6.85
N ALA A 19 12.52 13.48 -6.85
CA ALA A 19 13.21 13.03 -8.06
C ALA A 19 13.09 11.54 -8.31
N LEU A 20 12.76 10.74 -7.29
CA LEU A 20 12.67 9.29 -7.44
C LEU A 20 11.33 8.85 -7.99
N THR A 21 11.37 8.05 -9.05
CA THR A 21 10.20 7.33 -9.56
C THR A 21 9.78 6.24 -8.55
N GLU A 22 8.54 5.77 -8.64
CA GLU A 22 8.05 4.63 -7.84
C GLU A 22 8.96 3.39 -7.98
N ALA A 23 9.49 3.14 -9.17
CA ALA A 23 10.42 2.05 -9.40
C ALA A 23 11.76 2.24 -8.65
N GLN A 24 12.26 3.47 -8.56
CA GLN A 24 13.46 3.81 -7.81
C GLN A 24 13.21 3.75 -6.30
N LEU A 25 12.07 4.25 -5.84
CA LEU A 25 11.63 4.15 -4.44
C LEU A 25 11.52 2.68 -4.00
N ARG A 26 11.02 1.80 -4.87
CA ARG A 26 10.91 0.38 -4.61
C ARG A 26 12.27 -0.32 -4.53
N SER A 27 13.32 0.23 -5.17
CA SER A 27 14.67 -0.34 -5.24
C SER A 27 14.68 -1.83 -5.62
N LYS A 28 14.30 -2.13 -6.88
CA LYS A 28 14.26 -3.51 -7.39
C LYS A 28 15.62 -4.23 -7.34
N VAL A 29 16.71 -3.46 -7.38
CA VAL A 29 18.09 -3.99 -7.35
C VAL A 29 18.50 -4.38 -5.92
N ASP A 30 18.09 -3.60 -4.94
CA ASP A 30 18.35 -3.86 -3.52
C ASP A 30 17.08 -3.54 -2.71
N PRO A 31 16.19 -4.53 -2.52
CA PRO A 31 14.94 -4.32 -1.79
C PRO A 31 15.12 -3.83 -0.35
N SER A 32 16.27 -4.10 0.29
CA SER A 32 16.57 -3.63 1.65
C SER A 32 16.71 -2.10 1.72
N ARG A 33 17.00 -1.46 0.59
CA ARG A 33 17.10 0.01 0.44
C ARG A 33 15.80 0.63 -0.07
N GLY A 34 14.79 -0.18 -0.36
CA GLY A 34 13.50 0.31 -0.84
C GLY A 34 12.81 1.20 0.20
N VAL A 35 12.19 2.28 -0.28
CA VAL A 35 11.43 3.23 0.54
C VAL A 35 10.04 3.44 -0.02
N PHE A 36 9.16 3.99 0.79
CA PHE A 36 7.87 4.53 0.36
C PHE A 36 7.56 5.82 1.12
N ILE A 37 6.62 6.60 0.61
CA ILE A 37 6.22 7.86 1.22
C ILE A 37 4.84 7.72 1.85
N ALA A 38 4.76 7.93 3.17
CA ALA A 38 3.52 8.11 3.90
C ALA A 38 3.18 9.60 4.00
N GLU A 39 1.92 9.97 3.70
CA GLU A 39 1.44 11.36 3.69
C GLU A 39 0.36 11.56 4.74
N SER A 40 0.48 12.53 5.55
CA SER A 40 -0.34 12.98 6.68
C SER A 40 -0.01 12.32 8.02
N PRO A 41 -0.16 13.07 9.14
CA PRO A 41 0.09 12.53 10.48
C PRO A 41 -0.66 11.22 10.75
N LYS A 42 -1.93 11.16 10.39
CA LYS A 42 -2.77 9.98 10.62
C LYS A 42 -2.24 8.72 9.92
N VAL A 43 -1.83 8.82 8.64
CA VAL A 43 -1.29 7.71 7.87
C VAL A 43 0.08 7.29 8.41
N ILE A 44 0.91 8.26 8.79
CA ILE A 44 2.23 8.01 9.38
C ILE A 44 2.09 7.26 10.72
N HIS A 45 1.15 7.66 11.58
CA HIS A 45 0.89 6.94 12.83
C HIS A 45 0.49 5.49 12.59
N VAL A 46 -0.39 5.21 11.63
CA VAL A 46 -0.78 3.83 11.29
C VAL A 46 0.43 3.02 10.81
N ALA A 47 1.31 3.62 10.00
CA ALA A 47 2.53 2.95 9.55
C ALA A 47 3.50 2.68 10.72
N LEU A 48 3.68 3.64 11.64
CA LEU A 48 4.49 3.48 12.84
C LEU A 48 3.92 2.40 13.78
N ASP A 49 2.59 2.38 13.97
CA ASP A 49 1.90 1.35 14.77
C ASP A 49 2.07 -0.04 14.16
N ALA A 50 2.07 -0.12 12.83
CA ALA A 50 2.40 -1.35 12.09
C ALA A 50 3.89 -1.70 12.13
N GLY A 51 4.74 -0.86 12.76
CA GLY A 51 6.17 -1.09 12.96
C GLY A 51 7.04 -0.82 11.72
N TYR A 52 6.61 0.07 10.81
CA TYR A 52 7.48 0.56 9.75
C TYR A 52 8.49 1.58 10.30
N GLU A 53 9.73 1.49 9.81
CA GLU A 53 10.84 2.34 10.23
C GLU A 53 10.80 3.67 9.49
N PRO A 54 10.69 4.83 10.19
CA PRO A 54 10.80 6.14 9.57
C PRO A 54 12.28 6.45 9.26
N LEU A 55 12.54 7.05 8.11
CA LEU A 55 13.89 7.40 7.64
C LEU A 55 14.13 8.91 7.63
N SER A 56 13.12 9.69 7.25
CA SER A 56 13.16 11.15 7.28
C SER A 56 11.75 11.73 7.23
N LEU A 57 11.61 13.00 7.58
CA LEU A 57 10.37 13.76 7.50
C LEU A 57 10.55 15.01 6.64
N LEU A 58 9.48 15.41 5.95
CA LEU A 58 9.40 16.67 5.21
C LEU A 58 8.09 17.38 5.56
N CYS A 59 8.17 18.62 6.04
CA CYS A 59 6.99 19.44 6.37
C CYS A 59 7.27 20.93 6.27
N GLU A 60 6.21 21.75 6.20
CA GLU A 60 6.36 23.19 6.39
C GLU A 60 6.78 23.49 7.85
N GLU A 61 7.55 24.56 8.05
CA GLU A 61 8.07 24.94 9.37
C GLU A 61 6.99 25.09 10.44
N ARG A 62 5.82 25.65 10.09
CA ARG A 62 4.67 25.78 10.99
C ARG A 62 4.14 24.47 11.56
N HIS A 63 4.37 23.35 10.88
CA HIS A 63 3.91 22.03 11.32
C HIS A 63 4.85 21.37 12.33
N LEU A 64 6.08 21.88 12.51
CA LEU A 64 7.02 21.34 13.50
C LEU A 64 6.46 21.38 14.93
N THR A 65 5.74 22.44 15.26
CA THR A 65 5.06 22.62 16.56
C THR A 65 3.54 22.44 16.49
N GLY A 66 3.01 22.11 15.31
CA GLY A 66 1.61 21.87 15.01
C GLY A 66 1.31 20.40 14.71
N ASP A 67 0.69 20.15 13.54
CA ASP A 67 0.15 18.84 13.14
C ASP A 67 1.20 17.71 13.03
N ALA A 68 2.49 18.06 12.93
CA ALA A 68 3.57 17.06 12.85
C ALA A 68 4.23 16.78 14.20
N ALA A 69 3.93 17.56 15.27
CA ALA A 69 4.66 17.48 16.53
C ALA A 69 4.60 16.09 17.19
N ASP A 70 3.45 15.45 17.16
CA ASP A 70 3.24 14.12 17.71
C ASP A 70 3.94 13.03 16.86
N VAL A 71 3.91 13.17 15.54
CA VAL A 71 4.67 12.29 14.61
C VAL A 71 6.17 12.42 14.90
N LEU A 72 6.67 13.66 15.00
CA LEU A 72 8.08 13.94 15.30
C LEU A 72 8.53 13.26 16.58
N SER A 73 7.72 13.32 17.63
CA SER A 73 8.03 12.72 18.93
C SER A 73 8.18 11.18 18.86
N ARG A 74 7.53 10.52 17.88
CA ARG A 74 7.54 9.06 17.69
C ARG A 74 8.64 8.57 16.74
N CYS A 75 9.18 9.44 15.89
CA CYS A 75 10.10 9.04 14.84
C CYS A 75 11.57 8.90 15.30
N GLY A 76 11.90 9.28 16.53
CA GLY A 76 13.27 9.20 17.05
C GLY A 76 14.23 10.23 16.43
N ASP A 77 15.51 9.87 16.30
CA ASP A 77 16.56 10.79 15.85
C ASP A 77 16.81 10.70 14.34
N ILE A 78 15.78 10.99 13.54
CA ILE A 78 15.83 11.03 12.08
C ILE A 78 15.93 12.47 11.56
N PRO A 79 16.45 12.70 10.32
CA PRO A 79 16.47 14.01 9.70
C PRO A 79 15.05 14.54 9.41
N VAL A 80 14.84 15.80 9.73
CA VAL A 80 13.60 16.54 9.41
C VAL A 80 13.96 17.67 8.46
N TYR A 81 13.38 17.63 7.27
CA TYR A 81 13.53 18.68 6.27
C TYR A 81 12.34 19.63 6.36
N THR A 82 12.61 20.92 6.39
CA THR A 82 11.56 21.94 6.48
C THR A 82 11.88 23.12 5.55
N GLY A 83 10.85 23.80 5.09
CA GLY A 83 11.02 24.95 4.21
C GLY A 83 9.72 25.69 3.94
N PRO A 84 9.78 26.79 3.16
CA PRO A 84 8.59 27.52 2.74
C PRO A 84 7.66 26.65 1.89
N ARG A 85 6.37 26.91 2.01
CA ARG A 85 5.31 26.17 1.31
C ARG A 85 5.54 26.08 -0.22
N GLU A 86 5.99 27.21 -0.80
CA GLU A 86 6.23 27.32 -2.25
C GLU A 86 7.39 26.41 -2.70
N LEU A 87 8.46 26.35 -1.91
CA LEU A 87 9.60 25.48 -2.17
C LEU A 87 9.20 24.01 -2.08
N LEU A 88 8.47 23.65 -1.02
CA LEU A 88 7.99 22.28 -0.83
C LEU A 88 6.98 21.86 -1.91
N ALA A 89 6.11 22.76 -2.37
CA ALA A 89 5.19 22.49 -3.47
C ALA A 89 5.93 22.25 -4.79
N GLN A 90 7.01 23.00 -5.07
CA GLN A 90 7.88 22.76 -6.23
C GLN A 90 8.60 21.41 -6.11
N LEU A 91 9.11 21.07 -4.93
CA LEU A 91 9.83 19.83 -4.67
C LEU A 91 8.92 18.61 -4.89
N THR A 92 7.70 18.63 -4.38
CA THR A 92 6.77 17.49 -4.42
C THR A 92 5.88 17.47 -5.66
N GLY A 93 5.83 18.56 -6.43
CA GLY A 93 4.95 18.74 -7.58
C GLY A 93 3.50 19.10 -7.23
N TYR A 94 3.18 19.31 -5.95
CA TYR A 94 1.86 19.76 -5.49
C TYR A 94 1.94 20.39 -4.10
N THR A 95 0.93 21.16 -3.73
CA THR A 95 0.84 21.76 -2.40
C THR A 95 0.56 20.70 -1.34
N LEU A 96 1.39 20.62 -0.31
CA LEU A 96 1.19 19.73 0.84
C LEU A 96 -0.02 20.19 1.67
N THR A 97 -1.18 19.62 1.41
CA THR A 97 -2.44 20.00 2.10
C THR A 97 -2.61 19.33 3.46
N ARG A 98 -1.83 18.27 3.74
CA ARG A 98 -1.93 17.44 4.95
C ARG A 98 -0.69 17.50 5.83
N GLY A 99 0.14 18.50 5.65
CA GLY A 99 1.16 18.96 6.57
C GLY A 99 2.50 18.25 6.54
N VAL A 100 2.56 16.91 6.48
CA VAL A 100 3.81 16.17 6.63
C VAL A 100 3.90 14.96 5.72
N LEU A 101 5.10 14.71 5.19
CA LEU A 101 5.50 13.49 4.51
C LEU A 101 6.55 12.76 5.34
N CYS A 102 6.49 11.44 5.34
CA CYS A 102 7.50 10.58 5.95
C CYS A 102 8.01 9.58 4.91
N ALA A 103 9.32 9.57 4.68
CA ALA A 103 9.98 8.49 3.98
C ALA A 103 10.18 7.34 4.95
N MET A 104 9.71 6.15 4.59
CA MET A 104 9.74 4.97 5.44
C MET A 104 10.38 3.79 4.70
N ARG A 105 11.06 2.92 5.45
CA ARG A 105 11.70 1.73 4.91
C ARG A 105 10.68 0.69 4.51
N ARG A 106 10.84 0.11 3.31
CA ARG A 106 10.08 -1.07 2.90
C ARG A 106 10.55 -2.30 3.68
N ARG A 107 9.63 -3.21 3.91
CA ARG A 107 9.95 -4.53 4.46
C ARG A 107 10.28 -5.50 3.32
N PRO A 108 11.04 -6.56 3.60
CA PRO A 108 11.16 -7.69 2.68
C PRO A 108 9.79 -8.25 2.29
N GLU A 109 9.69 -8.81 1.10
CA GLU A 109 8.45 -9.48 0.67
C GLU A 109 8.23 -10.73 1.54
N THR A 110 6.99 -10.88 1.99
CA THR A 110 6.52 -12.06 2.73
C THR A 110 5.90 -13.05 1.73
N SER A 111 6.02 -14.34 1.97
CA SER A 111 5.40 -15.37 1.13
C SER A 111 3.88 -15.40 1.30
N VAL A 112 3.16 -15.84 0.25
CA VAL A 112 1.71 -16.03 0.32
C VAL A 112 1.34 -16.99 1.45
N ALA A 113 2.04 -18.13 1.56
CA ALA A 113 1.78 -19.13 2.58
C ALA A 113 1.87 -18.56 4.01
N GLU A 114 2.81 -17.64 4.25
CA GLU A 114 2.96 -16.99 5.55
C GLU A 114 1.82 -15.99 5.81
N VAL A 115 1.48 -15.17 4.81
CA VAL A 115 0.45 -14.13 4.92
C VAL A 115 -0.93 -14.73 5.13
N VAL A 116 -1.25 -15.90 4.52
CA VAL A 116 -2.57 -16.53 4.57
C VAL A 116 -2.65 -17.70 5.56
N ARG A 117 -1.65 -17.93 6.40
CA ARG A 117 -1.57 -19.07 7.33
C ARG A 117 -2.87 -19.26 8.14
N ASP A 118 -3.31 -18.21 8.78
CA ASP A 118 -4.49 -18.20 9.66
C ASP A 118 -5.71 -17.53 9.00
N ALA A 119 -5.64 -17.24 7.69
CA ALA A 119 -6.67 -16.53 6.96
C ALA A 119 -7.84 -17.47 6.58
N ALA A 120 -9.06 -16.97 6.74
CA ALA A 120 -10.29 -17.57 6.24
C ALA A 120 -10.82 -16.84 5.00
N ARG A 121 -10.60 -15.54 4.90
CA ARG A 121 -11.11 -14.68 3.83
C ARG A 121 -9.95 -13.90 3.20
N VAL A 122 -9.70 -14.16 1.93
CA VAL A 122 -8.61 -13.54 1.16
C VAL A 122 -9.19 -12.76 -0.02
N CYS A 123 -8.63 -11.60 -0.29
CA CYS A 123 -8.87 -10.85 -1.53
C CYS A 123 -7.67 -11.03 -2.45
N VAL A 124 -7.91 -11.48 -3.67
CA VAL A 124 -6.90 -11.49 -4.74
C VAL A 124 -7.11 -10.26 -5.61
N ILE A 125 -6.04 -9.55 -5.92
CA ILE A 125 -6.04 -8.41 -6.84
C ILE A 125 -5.22 -8.78 -8.06
N ASP A 126 -5.91 -9.02 -9.18
CA ASP A 126 -5.25 -9.42 -10.42
C ASP A 126 -5.24 -8.28 -11.44
N GLY A 127 -4.03 -7.88 -11.84
CA GLY A 127 -3.79 -6.93 -12.92
C GLY A 127 -4.25 -5.47 -12.66
N VAL A 128 -4.72 -5.12 -11.48
CA VAL A 128 -5.18 -3.75 -11.16
C VAL A 128 -4.01 -2.79 -11.10
N THR A 129 -3.87 -1.92 -12.11
CA THR A 129 -2.73 -1.00 -12.26
C THR A 129 -2.98 0.39 -11.67
N ASP A 130 -4.23 0.79 -11.44
CA ASP A 130 -4.54 2.09 -10.83
C ASP A 130 -4.32 2.07 -9.32
N ALA A 131 -3.43 2.95 -8.85
CA ALA A 131 -3.09 3.08 -7.44
C ALA A 131 -4.28 3.54 -6.57
N THR A 132 -5.25 4.24 -7.15
CA THR A 132 -6.47 4.65 -6.43
C THR A 132 -7.32 3.43 -6.12
N ASN A 133 -7.49 2.53 -7.11
CA ASN A 133 -8.26 1.30 -6.94
C ASN A 133 -7.57 0.36 -5.94
N ILE A 134 -6.24 0.21 -6.00
CA ILE A 134 -5.49 -0.52 -4.97
C ILE A 134 -5.79 0.04 -3.56
N GLY A 135 -5.67 1.34 -3.38
CA GLY A 135 -5.94 1.98 -2.09
C GLY A 135 -7.39 1.79 -1.62
N ALA A 136 -8.37 1.87 -2.53
CA ALA A 136 -9.77 1.64 -2.24
C ALA A 136 -10.07 0.19 -1.84
N ILE A 137 -9.47 -0.78 -2.54
CA ILE A 137 -9.61 -2.21 -2.22
C ILE A 137 -9.05 -2.49 -0.82
N PHE A 138 -7.84 -2.02 -0.50
CA PHE A 138 -7.27 -2.21 0.84
C PHE A 138 -8.12 -1.57 1.95
N ARG A 139 -8.70 -0.40 1.67
CA ARG A 139 -9.60 0.26 2.63
C ARG A 139 -10.87 -0.54 2.84
N SER A 140 -11.46 -1.09 1.79
CA SER A 140 -12.63 -1.96 1.85
C SER A 140 -12.30 -3.29 2.53
N ALA A 141 -11.18 -3.91 2.19
CA ALA A 141 -10.69 -5.14 2.80
C ALA A 141 -10.57 -5.01 4.32
N ALA A 142 -9.92 -3.94 4.80
CA ALA A 142 -9.82 -3.67 6.23
C ALA A 142 -11.19 -3.47 6.90
N ALA A 143 -12.10 -2.74 6.25
CA ALA A 143 -13.43 -2.46 6.79
C ALA A 143 -14.32 -3.69 6.83
N LEU A 144 -14.17 -4.62 5.90
CA LEU A 144 -14.98 -5.85 5.78
C LEU A 144 -14.35 -7.05 6.49
N GLY A 145 -13.20 -6.89 7.14
CA GLY A 145 -12.53 -7.97 7.86
C GLY A 145 -11.92 -9.04 6.95
N ILE A 146 -11.39 -8.63 5.79
CA ILE A 146 -10.55 -9.50 4.96
C ILE A 146 -9.23 -9.74 5.68
N ASP A 147 -8.85 -11.00 5.82
CA ASP A 147 -7.68 -11.40 6.62
C ASP A 147 -6.35 -11.13 5.89
N ALA A 148 -6.35 -11.26 4.55
CA ALA A 148 -5.15 -11.05 3.74
C ALA A 148 -5.49 -10.61 2.32
N VAL A 149 -4.51 -9.97 1.66
CA VAL A 149 -4.57 -9.60 0.23
C VAL A 149 -3.40 -10.25 -0.51
N VAL A 150 -3.70 -10.92 -1.65
CA VAL A 150 -2.67 -11.46 -2.55
C VAL A 150 -2.74 -10.72 -3.88
N LEU A 151 -1.62 -10.19 -4.34
CA LEU A 151 -1.56 -9.41 -5.57
C LEU A 151 -0.78 -10.16 -6.66
N SER A 152 -1.29 -10.14 -7.90
CA SER A 152 -0.48 -10.54 -9.05
C SER A 152 0.68 -9.57 -9.27
N ARG A 153 1.78 -10.05 -9.85
CA ARG A 153 2.98 -9.23 -10.13
C ARG A 153 2.72 -8.08 -11.12
N THR A 154 1.59 -8.10 -11.82
CA THR A 154 1.15 -7.05 -12.74
C THR A 154 0.35 -5.95 -12.07
N ALA A 155 -0.10 -6.14 -10.84
CA ALA A 155 -0.83 -5.12 -10.08
C ALA A 155 0.08 -3.96 -9.66
N CYS A 156 -0.52 -2.79 -9.44
CA CYS A 156 0.16 -1.64 -8.86
C CYS A 156 0.60 -1.93 -7.42
N ASP A 157 1.73 -1.38 -7.06
CA ASP A 157 2.32 -1.53 -5.73
C ASP A 157 1.42 -0.91 -4.64
N PRO A 158 1.02 -1.68 -3.60
CA PRO A 158 0.24 -1.16 -2.47
C PRO A 158 0.95 -0.03 -1.72
N LEU A 159 2.28 0.00 -1.72
CA LEU A 159 3.08 1.08 -1.12
C LEU A 159 3.35 2.25 -2.07
N ASN A 160 2.71 2.27 -3.27
CA ASN A 160 2.64 3.47 -4.08
C ASN A 160 2.04 4.61 -3.26
N ARG A 161 2.63 5.80 -3.34
CA ARG A 161 2.22 6.97 -2.54
C ARG A 161 0.72 7.26 -2.62
N ARG A 162 0.12 7.14 -3.82
CA ARG A 162 -1.32 7.37 -4.01
C ARG A 162 -2.16 6.28 -3.36
N ALA A 163 -1.74 5.01 -3.47
CA ALA A 163 -2.43 3.89 -2.82
C ALA A 163 -2.39 4.01 -1.30
N VAL A 164 -1.23 4.30 -0.72
CA VAL A 164 -1.06 4.57 0.72
C VAL A 164 -2.00 5.69 1.19
N ARG A 165 -2.07 6.79 0.43
CA ARG A 165 -2.93 7.93 0.75
C ARG A 165 -4.42 7.59 0.66
N VAL A 166 -4.86 6.92 -0.40
CA VAL A 166 -6.27 6.56 -0.64
C VAL A 166 -6.74 5.52 0.36
N SER A 167 -5.89 4.55 0.70
CA SER A 167 -6.20 3.55 1.71
C SER A 167 -6.31 4.12 3.13
N MET A 168 -5.89 5.38 3.36
CA MET A 168 -5.81 5.98 4.69
C MET A 168 -4.94 5.16 5.66
N GLY A 169 -3.95 4.44 5.14
CA GLY A 169 -3.06 3.56 5.89
C GLY A 169 -3.56 2.13 6.07
N SER A 170 -4.74 1.76 5.54
CA SER A 170 -5.24 0.37 5.66
C SER A 170 -4.32 -0.65 5.00
N VAL A 171 -3.49 -0.23 4.04
CA VAL A 171 -2.43 -1.06 3.45
C VAL A 171 -1.41 -1.58 4.47
N PHE A 172 -1.29 -0.94 5.62
CA PHE A 172 -0.42 -1.37 6.72
C PHE A 172 -1.12 -2.28 7.73
N LEU A 173 -2.45 -2.36 7.69
CA LEU A 173 -3.28 -3.12 8.63
C LEU A 173 -3.63 -4.50 8.11
N VAL A 174 -3.84 -4.65 6.78
CA VAL A 174 -4.15 -5.93 6.15
C VAL A 174 -2.87 -6.54 5.62
N PRO A 175 -2.46 -7.73 6.09
CA PRO A 175 -1.30 -8.45 5.56
C PRO A 175 -1.44 -8.71 4.05
N TRP A 176 -0.34 -8.61 3.31
CA TRP A 176 -0.38 -8.85 1.87
C TRP A 176 0.92 -9.42 1.32
N ALA A 177 0.81 -10.14 0.21
CA ALA A 177 1.92 -10.74 -0.51
C ALA A 177 1.76 -10.63 -2.03
N TRP A 178 2.89 -10.75 -2.74
CA TRP A 178 2.93 -10.90 -4.18
C TRP A 178 2.93 -12.36 -4.58
N SER A 179 2.23 -12.69 -5.67
CA SER A 179 2.30 -14.00 -6.32
C SER A 179 2.44 -13.87 -7.84
N ALA A 180 3.09 -14.84 -8.46
CA ALA A 180 3.10 -14.96 -9.91
C ALA A 180 1.84 -15.71 -10.41
N ASP A 181 1.25 -16.55 -9.57
CA ASP A 181 0.02 -17.30 -9.80
C ASP A 181 -0.84 -17.29 -8.52
N PRO A 182 -1.56 -16.19 -8.24
CA PRO A 182 -2.32 -16.07 -7.00
C PRO A 182 -3.39 -17.13 -6.81
N VAL A 183 -4.08 -17.51 -7.90
CA VAL A 183 -5.17 -18.49 -7.86
C VAL A 183 -4.63 -19.87 -7.55
N GLY A 184 -3.68 -20.37 -8.36
CA GLY A 184 -3.12 -21.71 -8.17
C GLY A 184 -2.40 -21.86 -6.82
N GLU A 185 -1.68 -20.82 -6.36
CA GLU A 185 -0.99 -20.87 -5.08
C GLU A 185 -1.97 -20.94 -3.91
N LEU A 186 -3.09 -20.19 -3.94
CA LEU A 186 -4.14 -20.22 -2.91
C LEU A 186 -4.91 -21.56 -2.92
N GLN A 187 -5.22 -22.11 -4.09
CA GLN A 187 -5.85 -23.44 -4.20
C GLN A 187 -4.95 -24.52 -3.60
N ALA A 188 -3.64 -24.47 -3.87
CA ALA A 188 -2.66 -25.38 -3.26
C ALA A 188 -2.59 -25.25 -1.74
N LEU A 189 -2.93 -24.08 -1.20
CA LEU A 189 -3.02 -23.79 0.25
C LEU A 189 -4.41 -24.09 0.83
N GLY A 190 -5.33 -24.68 0.06
CA GLY A 190 -6.64 -25.13 0.52
C GLY A 190 -7.71 -24.04 0.54
N PHE A 191 -7.55 -22.96 -0.21
CA PHE A 191 -8.64 -22.00 -0.44
C PHE A 191 -9.48 -22.43 -1.63
N ARG A 192 -10.80 -22.25 -1.50
CA ARG A 192 -11.70 -22.16 -2.64
C ARG A 192 -11.59 -20.77 -3.24
N THR A 193 -11.53 -20.70 -4.56
CA THR A 193 -11.35 -19.43 -5.29
C THR A 193 -12.61 -19.08 -6.06
N ALA A 194 -13.04 -17.81 -6.02
CA ALA A 194 -14.21 -17.34 -6.73
C ALA A 194 -13.88 -16.05 -7.50
N ALA A 195 -14.05 -16.09 -8.83
CA ALA A 195 -13.86 -14.92 -9.69
C ALA A 195 -15.04 -13.95 -9.55
N MET A 196 -14.73 -12.68 -9.29
CA MET A 196 -15.72 -11.59 -9.33
C MET A 196 -15.94 -11.17 -10.79
N ALA A 197 -16.67 -12.01 -11.53
CA ALA A 197 -16.96 -11.85 -12.95
C ALA A 197 -18.45 -12.11 -13.25
N LEU A 198 -18.94 -11.52 -14.35
CA LEU A 198 -20.29 -11.77 -14.84
C LEU A 198 -20.24 -12.77 -16.00
N THR A 199 -20.66 -14.00 -15.74
CA THR A 199 -20.75 -15.08 -16.72
C THR A 199 -22.10 -15.78 -16.59
N ASP A 200 -22.47 -16.63 -17.55
CA ASP A 200 -23.72 -17.40 -17.50
C ASP A 200 -23.76 -18.40 -16.32
N ARG A 201 -22.60 -18.68 -15.71
CA ARG A 201 -22.47 -19.59 -14.55
C ARG A 201 -22.29 -18.83 -13.23
N SER A 202 -22.38 -17.49 -13.23
CA SER A 202 -22.18 -16.70 -12.02
C SER A 202 -23.30 -16.95 -11.02
N ILE A 203 -22.92 -17.10 -9.75
CA ILE A 203 -23.82 -17.20 -8.61
C ILE A 203 -23.80 -15.89 -7.81
N SER A 204 -24.82 -15.67 -6.99
CA SER A 204 -24.84 -14.51 -6.09
C SER A 204 -23.72 -14.61 -5.05
N LEU A 205 -23.12 -13.47 -4.69
CA LEU A 205 -22.17 -13.40 -3.58
C LEU A 205 -22.81 -13.85 -2.23
N ASP A 206 -24.15 -13.76 -2.14
CA ASP A 206 -24.92 -14.22 -0.99
C ASP A 206 -25.22 -15.72 -0.99
N ASP A 207 -24.79 -16.46 -2.02
CA ASP A 207 -25.06 -17.88 -2.13
C ASP A 207 -24.53 -18.64 -0.89
N PRO A 208 -25.36 -19.54 -0.31
CA PRO A 208 -24.93 -20.35 0.84
C PRO A 208 -23.69 -21.18 0.62
N VAL A 209 -23.37 -21.56 -0.62
CA VAL A 209 -22.16 -22.31 -0.98
C VAL A 209 -20.91 -21.48 -0.66
N LEU A 210 -20.89 -20.20 -1.02
CA LEU A 210 -19.76 -19.33 -0.72
C LEU A 210 -19.63 -19.02 0.79
N LYS A 211 -20.77 -18.86 1.46
CA LYS A 211 -20.81 -18.62 2.91
C LYS A 211 -20.30 -19.81 3.73
N ALA A 212 -20.54 -21.01 3.25
CA ALA A 212 -20.15 -22.26 3.92
C ALA A 212 -18.67 -22.57 3.77
N GLU A 213 -17.98 -21.95 2.80
CA GLU A 213 -16.56 -22.23 2.56
C GLU A 213 -15.72 -21.76 3.76
N PRO A 214 -14.95 -22.65 4.40
CA PRO A 214 -14.11 -22.28 5.52
C PRO A 214 -12.97 -21.35 5.13
N ARG A 215 -12.42 -21.53 3.92
CA ARG A 215 -11.34 -20.71 3.35
C ARG A 215 -11.72 -20.29 1.93
N LEU A 216 -12.06 -19.00 1.79
CA LEU A 216 -12.52 -18.42 0.52
C LEU A 216 -11.61 -17.28 0.07
N ALA A 217 -11.21 -17.31 -1.19
CA ALA A 217 -10.49 -16.23 -1.86
C ALA A 217 -11.37 -15.63 -2.97
N LEU A 218 -11.64 -14.32 -2.88
CA LEU A 218 -12.34 -13.56 -3.91
C LEU A 218 -11.34 -12.92 -4.85
N VAL A 219 -11.43 -13.23 -6.15
CA VAL A 219 -10.51 -12.73 -7.17
C VAL A 219 -11.12 -11.53 -7.88
N MET A 220 -10.47 -10.37 -7.77
CA MET A 220 -10.90 -9.10 -8.32
C MET A 220 -9.97 -8.69 -9.47
N GLY A 221 -10.55 -8.30 -10.60
CA GLY A 221 -9.85 -7.84 -11.80
C GLY A 221 -9.83 -6.32 -11.95
N THR A 222 -9.45 -5.88 -13.14
CA THR A 222 -9.36 -4.46 -13.50
C THR A 222 -10.73 -3.81 -13.63
N GLU A 223 -10.77 -2.49 -13.49
CA GLU A 223 -11.94 -1.69 -13.86
C GLU A 223 -12.05 -1.63 -15.39
N GLY A 224 -13.16 -2.02 -15.95
CA GLY A 224 -13.41 -2.05 -17.38
C GLY A 224 -13.27 -3.45 -17.98
N ASP A 225 -12.07 -3.98 -18.09
CA ASP A 225 -11.84 -5.31 -18.71
C ASP A 225 -12.15 -6.48 -17.74
N GLY A 226 -12.17 -6.22 -16.44
CA GLY A 226 -12.40 -7.26 -15.44
C GLY A 226 -11.22 -8.23 -15.29
N LEU A 227 -11.55 -9.51 -15.13
CA LEU A 227 -10.59 -10.62 -15.08
C LEU A 227 -10.42 -11.24 -16.49
N ALA A 228 -9.21 -11.66 -16.81
CA ALA A 228 -8.96 -12.43 -18.03
C ALA A 228 -9.70 -13.79 -17.99
N ASP A 229 -10.18 -14.25 -19.15
CA ASP A 229 -10.90 -15.53 -19.27
C ASP A 229 -10.10 -16.72 -18.70
N THR A 230 -8.78 -16.70 -18.85
CA THR A 230 -7.88 -17.71 -18.30
C THR A 230 -7.89 -17.73 -16.78
N VAL A 231 -7.98 -16.55 -16.14
CA VAL A 231 -8.07 -16.44 -14.67
C VAL A 231 -9.46 -16.90 -14.19
N ILE A 232 -10.54 -16.48 -14.88
CA ILE A 232 -11.90 -16.94 -14.58
C ILE A 232 -11.99 -18.47 -14.68
N ALA A 233 -11.43 -19.06 -15.74
CA ALA A 233 -11.44 -20.49 -15.95
C ALA A 233 -10.59 -21.28 -14.93
N SER A 234 -9.62 -20.65 -14.27
CA SER A 234 -8.78 -21.28 -13.26
C SER A 234 -9.40 -21.28 -11.85
N THR A 235 -10.44 -20.49 -11.63
CA THR A 235 -11.17 -20.48 -10.35
C THR A 235 -12.17 -21.64 -10.23
N ASP A 236 -12.60 -21.95 -8.98
CA ASP A 236 -13.50 -23.07 -8.67
C ASP A 236 -15.02 -22.83 -9.07
#